data_97adb97cdbfc0e811a839eebe5c9330e
#
_entry.id   97adb97cdbfc0e811a839eebe5c9330e
#
_cell.length_a   1.000
_cell.length_b   1.000
_cell.length_c   1.000
_cell.angle_alpha   90.00
_cell.angle_beta   90.00
_cell.angle_gamma   90.00
#
_symmetry.space_group_name_H-M   'P 1'
#
loop_
_entity.id
_entity.type
_entity.pdbx_description
1 polymer ?
#
loop_
_entity_poly.entity_id
_entity_poly.type
_entity_poly.pdbx_seq_one_letter_code
_entity_poly.pdbx_strand_id
1 'polypeptide(L)'
;MTEVTIRPWTENDLEKICLAERVCFSDPWTERMVKDEFLKPTFSGFVLEENGALAGYICATVLFEDAEIPKVATLPQFRRKGYGKKLVERVIADVKGRGAEQIFLEVREGNAPAVTLYKGCGFETTRIRKQYYPDGENALEMKKEL
;
A
#
# COMPACT_ATOMS: atom_id res chain seq x y z
N MET A 1 1.84 20.12 18.71
CA MET A 1 1.71 20.30 17.28
C MET A 1 2.04 18.98 16.58
N THR A 2 1.17 18.54 15.67
CA THR A 2 1.38 17.28 14.95
C THR A 2 2.23 17.50 13.70
N GLU A 3 3.33 16.81 13.59
CA GLU A 3 4.18 16.85 12.43
C GLU A 3 4.06 15.54 11.65
N VAL A 4 3.68 15.63 10.37
CA VAL A 4 3.51 14.48 9.48
C VAL A 4 4.52 14.59 8.36
N THR A 5 5.29 13.52 8.16
CA THR A 5 6.26 13.45 7.07
C THR A 5 6.04 12.18 6.25
N ILE A 6 6.25 12.27 4.94
CA ILE A 6 6.24 11.12 4.04
C ILE A 6 7.59 11.11 3.34
N ARG A 7 8.24 9.96 3.35
CA ARG A 7 9.54 9.78 2.73
C ARG A 7 9.70 8.36 2.20
N PRO A 8 10.64 8.12 1.28
CA PRO A 8 10.91 6.75 0.80
C PRO A 8 11.34 5.81 1.93
N TRP A 9 11.08 4.51 1.76
CA TRP A 9 11.62 3.49 2.65
C TRP A 9 13.14 3.54 2.62
N THR A 10 13.74 3.28 3.78
CA THR A 10 15.16 3.00 3.90
C THR A 10 15.34 1.64 4.54
N GLU A 11 16.55 1.11 4.49
CA GLU A 11 16.86 -0.17 5.11
C GLU A 11 16.50 -0.18 6.60
N ASN A 12 16.63 0.96 7.28
CA ASN A 12 16.31 1.09 8.70
C ASN A 12 14.81 0.97 8.98
N ASP A 13 13.95 1.06 7.98
CA ASP A 13 12.50 0.95 8.15
C ASP A 13 12.01 -0.50 8.11
N LEU A 14 12.81 -1.42 7.59
CA LEU A 14 12.35 -2.78 7.31
C LEU A 14 11.87 -3.52 8.55
N GLU A 15 12.58 -3.39 9.67
CA GLU A 15 12.19 -4.04 10.92
C GLU A 15 10.86 -3.49 11.43
N LYS A 16 10.68 -2.17 11.39
CA LYS A 16 9.43 -1.52 11.83
C LYS A 16 8.26 -1.92 10.95
N ILE A 17 8.48 -2.05 9.65
CA ILE A 17 7.45 -2.49 8.70
C ILE A 17 7.07 -3.93 8.98
N CYS A 18 8.03 -4.81 9.28
CA CYS A 18 7.73 -6.19 9.64
C CYS A 18 6.87 -6.28 10.91
N LEU A 19 7.15 -5.46 11.90
CA LEU A 19 6.33 -5.39 13.12
C LEU A 19 4.93 -4.88 12.82
N ALA A 20 4.82 -3.86 11.97
CA ALA A 20 3.53 -3.31 11.56
C ALA A 20 2.70 -4.32 10.77
N GLU A 21 3.33 -5.15 9.94
CA GLU A 21 2.67 -6.23 9.21
C GLU A 21 1.93 -7.17 10.16
N ARG A 22 2.59 -7.57 11.25
CA ARG A 22 2.00 -8.47 12.24
C ARG A 22 0.80 -7.85 12.97
N VAL A 23 0.80 -6.54 13.14
CA VAL A 23 -0.29 -5.83 13.80
C VAL A 23 -1.47 -5.62 12.83
N CYS A 24 -1.18 -5.30 11.57
CA CYS A 24 -2.20 -4.88 10.61
C CYS A 24 -2.84 -6.01 9.81
N PHE A 25 -2.17 -7.16 9.67
CA PHE A 25 -2.64 -8.23 8.79
C PHE A 25 -2.67 -9.58 9.48
N SER A 26 -3.68 -10.39 9.15
CA SER A 26 -3.79 -11.77 9.63
C SER A 26 -2.80 -12.70 8.94
N ASP A 27 -2.38 -12.36 7.73
CA ASP A 27 -1.39 -13.08 6.92
C ASP A 27 -0.22 -12.13 6.58
N PRO A 28 0.56 -11.73 7.61
CA PRO A 28 1.61 -10.73 7.40
C PRO A 28 2.74 -11.23 6.50
N TRP A 29 3.37 -10.30 5.79
CA TRP A 29 4.60 -10.61 5.07
C TRP A 29 5.69 -10.97 6.08
N THR A 30 6.53 -11.94 5.70
CA THR A 30 7.72 -12.29 6.48
C THR A 30 8.81 -11.22 6.28
N GLU A 31 9.81 -11.24 7.15
CA GLU A 31 10.97 -10.33 7.00
C GLU A 31 11.62 -10.48 5.63
N ARG A 32 11.73 -11.71 5.14
CA ARG A 32 12.31 -11.98 3.83
C ARG A 32 11.46 -11.36 2.71
N MET A 33 10.15 -11.49 2.80
CA MET A 33 9.24 -10.92 1.78
C MET A 33 9.35 -9.39 1.74
N VAL A 34 9.41 -8.75 2.90
CA VAL A 34 9.58 -7.29 2.98
C VAL A 34 10.90 -6.87 2.35
N LYS A 35 11.98 -7.57 2.69
CA LYS A 35 13.31 -7.28 2.17
C LYS A 35 13.39 -7.50 0.66
N ASP A 36 12.84 -8.62 0.18
CA ASP A 36 12.85 -8.95 -1.25
C ASP A 36 12.08 -7.90 -2.06
N GLU A 37 10.95 -7.42 -1.54
CA GLU A 37 10.19 -6.35 -2.18
C GLU A 37 10.99 -5.06 -2.25
N PHE A 38 11.61 -4.66 -1.13
CA PHE A 38 12.43 -3.46 -1.04
C PHE A 38 13.61 -3.46 -2.02
N LEU A 39 14.20 -4.63 -2.26
CA LEU A 39 15.38 -4.75 -3.12
C LEU A 39 15.08 -4.81 -4.62
N LYS A 40 13.81 -4.87 -5.02
CA LYS A 40 13.45 -4.88 -6.44
C LYS A 40 13.84 -3.56 -7.10
N PRO A 41 14.49 -3.59 -8.28
CA PRO A 41 14.79 -2.34 -9.03
C PRO A 41 13.54 -1.53 -9.38
N THR A 42 12.39 -2.20 -9.45
CA THR A 42 11.10 -1.60 -9.79
C THR A 42 10.35 -1.06 -8.57
N PHE A 43 10.94 -1.14 -7.38
CA PHE A 43 10.31 -0.74 -6.13
C PHE A 43 10.06 0.76 -6.03
N SER A 44 8.88 1.11 -5.54
CA SER A 44 8.51 2.47 -5.12
C SER A 44 7.81 2.33 -3.77
N GLY A 45 8.37 2.89 -2.73
CA GLY A 45 7.78 2.73 -1.40
C GLY A 45 8.00 3.95 -0.52
N PHE A 46 6.98 4.24 0.30
CA PHE A 46 6.99 5.40 1.20
C PHE A 46 6.53 5.00 2.58
N VAL A 47 7.08 5.66 3.58
CA VAL A 47 6.60 5.60 4.95
C VAL A 47 6.04 6.95 5.34
N LEU A 48 4.99 6.93 6.16
CA LEU A 48 4.43 8.13 6.76
C LEU A 48 4.72 8.08 8.25
N GLU A 49 5.31 9.15 8.75
CA GLU A 49 5.61 9.29 10.17
C GLU A 49 4.82 10.43 10.79
N GLU A 50 4.27 10.19 11.98
CA GLU A 50 3.64 11.21 12.79
C GLU A 50 4.53 11.44 14.01
N ASN A 51 5.07 12.65 14.13
CA ASN A 51 5.99 13.02 15.21
C ASN A 51 7.15 12.02 15.37
N GLY A 52 7.69 11.55 14.23
CA GLY A 52 8.81 10.62 14.20
C GLY A 52 8.47 9.14 14.36
N ALA A 53 7.20 8.81 14.64
CA ALA A 53 6.75 7.43 14.78
C ALA A 53 6.15 6.92 13.49
N LEU A 54 6.43 5.67 13.12
CA LEU A 54 5.83 5.04 11.95
C LEU A 54 4.32 4.95 12.12
N ALA A 55 3.57 5.61 11.25
CA ALA A 55 2.11 5.59 11.25
C ALA A 55 1.55 4.72 10.13
N GLY A 56 2.25 4.63 9.01
CA GLY A 56 1.80 3.84 7.88
C GLY A 56 2.88 3.69 6.81
N TYR A 57 2.61 2.84 5.85
CA TYR A 57 3.53 2.61 4.74
C TYR A 57 2.78 2.11 3.52
N ILE A 58 3.40 2.27 2.37
CA ILE A 58 2.89 1.78 1.09
C ILE A 58 4.06 1.32 0.25
N CYS A 59 3.85 0.33 -0.60
CA CYS A 59 4.81 -0.02 -1.65
C CYS A 59 4.09 -0.30 -2.95
N ALA A 60 4.82 -0.07 -4.03
CA ALA A 60 4.37 -0.33 -5.39
C ALA A 60 5.55 -0.83 -6.21
N THR A 61 5.25 -1.51 -7.31
CA THR A 61 6.23 -1.87 -8.33
C THR A 61 5.78 -1.29 -9.65
N VAL A 62 6.74 -0.86 -10.47
CA VAL A 62 6.47 -0.32 -11.80
C VAL A 62 7.12 -1.24 -12.82
N LEU A 63 6.33 -1.75 -13.75
CA LEU A 63 6.81 -2.57 -14.86
C LEU A 63 6.22 -2.00 -16.16
N PHE A 64 7.06 -1.31 -16.91
CA PHE A 64 6.66 -0.59 -18.12
C PHE A 64 5.55 0.42 -17.82
N GLU A 65 4.39 0.31 -18.50
CA GLU A 65 3.26 1.22 -18.28
C GLU A 65 2.38 0.84 -17.08
N ASP A 66 2.63 -0.30 -16.44
CA ASP A 66 1.81 -0.80 -15.35
C ASP A 66 2.50 -0.61 -13.99
N ALA A 67 1.74 -0.19 -13.01
CA ALA A 67 2.15 -0.19 -11.61
C ALA A 67 1.18 -1.04 -10.80
N GLU A 68 1.66 -1.60 -9.70
CA GLU A 68 0.85 -2.42 -8.80
C GLU A 68 1.18 -2.06 -7.35
N ILE A 69 0.15 -1.98 -6.51
CA ILE A 69 0.30 -1.75 -5.07
C ILE A 69 0.03 -3.07 -4.33
N PRO A 70 1.08 -3.81 -3.91
CA PRO A 70 0.87 -5.02 -3.12
C PRO A 70 0.50 -4.76 -1.66
N LYS A 71 0.91 -3.63 -1.09
CA LYS A 71 0.62 -3.33 0.32
C LYS A 71 0.46 -1.84 0.57
N VAL A 72 -0.57 -1.52 1.36
CA VAL A 72 -0.72 -0.24 2.04
C VAL A 72 -1.30 -0.52 3.42
N ALA A 73 -0.75 0.11 4.45
CA ALA A 73 -1.21 -0.08 5.81
C ALA A 73 -1.10 1.21 6.62
N THR A 74 -2.06 1.40 7.53
CA THR A 74 -2.01 2.41 8.56
C THR A 74 -2.17 1.69 9.89
N LEU A 75 -1.24 1.93 10.82
CA LEU A 75 -1.30 1.32 12.14
C LEU A 75 -2.58 1.76 12.87
N PRO A 76 -3.19 0.88 13.70
CA PRO A 76 -4.50 1.16 14.29
C PRO A 76 -4.63 2.50 14.99
N GLN A 77 -3.62 2.90 15.79
CA GLN A 77 -3.66 4.16 16.55
C GLN A 77 -3.57 5.41 15.68
N PHE A 78 -3.25 5.26 14.41
CA PHE A 78 -3.11 6.38 13.46
C PHE A 78 -4.20 6.41 12.40
N ARG A 79 -5.20 5.54 12.50
CA ARG A 79 -6.31 5.49 11.54
C ARG A 79 -7.25 6.67 11.71
N ARG A 80 -8.08 6.91 10.65
CA ARG A 80 -9.06 8.00 10.59
C ARG A 80 -8.45 9.39 10.55
N LYS A 81 -7.21 9.50 10.07
CA LYS A 81 -6.51 10.78 9.91
C LYS A 81 -6.21 11.10 8.45
N GLY A 82 -6.67 10.25 7.51
CA GLY A 82 -6.42 10.44 6.09
C GLY A 82 -5.03 10.02 5.63
N TYR A 83 -4.28 9.26 6.44
CA TYR A 83 -2.91 8.88 6.10
C TYR A 83 -2.83 7.87 4.96
N GLY A 84 -3.78 6.94 4.89
CA GLY A 84 -3.84 6.00 3.76
C GLY A 84 -3.98 6.71 2.43
N LYS A 85 -4.84 7.73 2.37
CA LYS A 85 -5.02 8.54 1.17
C LYS A 85 -3.75 9.28 0.78
N LYS A 86 -3.05 9.87 1.76
CA LYS A 86 -1.78 10.57 1.51
C LYS A 86 -0.73 9.63 0.95
N LEU A 87 -0.65 8.40 1.47
CA LEU A 87 0.28 7.39 0.99
C LEU A 87 -0.04 6.96 -0.45
N VAL A 88 -1.31 6.70 -0.74
CA VAL A 88 -1.75 6.32 -2.10
C VAL A 88 -1.45 7.44 -3.08
N GLU A 89 -1.79 8.68 -2.74
CA GLU A 89 -1.52 9.83 -3.61
C GLU A 89 -0.02 10.01 -3.87
N ARG A 90 0.81 9.78 -2.84
CA ARG A 90 2.26 9.90 -2.98
C ARG A 90 2.84 8.84 -3.92
N VAL A 91 2.42 7.59 -3.78
CA VAL A 91 2.92 6.51 -4.64
C VAL A 91 2.43 6.70 -6.08
N ILE A 92 1.20 7.18 -6.27
CA ILE A 92 0.67 7.48 -7.60
C ILE A 92 1.55 8.53 -8.29
N ALA A 93 1.91 9.61 -7.60
CA ALA A 93 2.77 10.64 -8.16
C ALA A 93 4.14 10.08 -8.57
N ASP A 94 4.72 9.21 -7.75
CA ASP A 94 6.02 8.61 -8.04
C ASP A 94 5.97 7.67 -9.24
N VAL A 95 5.01 6.75 -9.27
CA VAL A 95 4.92 5.78 -10.38
C VAL A 95 4.55 6.45 -11.69
N LYS A 96 3.70 7.48 -11.64
CA LYS A 96 3.37 8.28 -12.82
C LYS A 96 4.62 8.97 -13.37
N GLY A 97 5.45 9.52 -12.49
CA GLY A 97 6.73 10.13 -12.87
C GLY A 97 7.71 9.14 -13.48
N ARG A 98 7.55 7.85 -13.22
CA ARG A 98 8.37 6.77 -13.79
C ARG A 98 7.80 6.21 -15.08
N GLY A 99 6.70 6.75 -15.58
CA GLY A 99 6.10 6.35 -16.84
C GLY A 99 4.92 5.40 -16.73
N ALA A 100 4.44 5.11 -15.53
CA ALA A 100 3.25 4.29 -15.38
C ALA A 100 2.03 5.01 -15.95
N GLU A 101 1.20 4.30 -16.68
CA GLU A 101 -0.03 4.82 -17.30
C GLU A 101 -1.28 4.32 -16.57
N GLN A 102 -1.13 3.28 -15.77
CA GLN A 102 -2.21 2.69 -14.99
C GLN A 102 -1.65 2.01 -13.75
N ILE A 103 -2.48 1.90 -12.71
CA ILE A 103 -2.09 1.30 -11.45
C ILE A 103 -3.19 0.36 -10.96
N PHE A 104 -2.78 -0.81 -10.48
CA PHE A 104 -3.65 -1.89 -10.04
C PHE A 104 -3.44 -2.21 -8.56
N LEU A 105 -4.45 -2.73 -7.93
CA LEU A 105 -4.34 -3.34 -6.61
C LEU A 105 -5.41 -4.43 -6.45
N GLU A 106 -5.22 -5.28 -5.44
CA GLU A 106 -6.22 -6.24 -5.02
C GLU A 106 -6.55 -5.99 -3.55
N VAL A 107 -7.82 -6.09 -3.20
CA VAL A 107 -8.30 -5.85 -1.85
C VAL A 107 -9.37 -6.87 -1.50
N ARG A 108 -9.42 -7.28 -0.23
CA ARG A 108 -10.48 -8.18 0.24
C ARG A 108 -11.84 -7.52 0.05
N GLU A 109 -12.79 -8.24 -0.51
CA GLU A 109 -14.15 -7.73 -0.78
C GLU A 109 -14.80 -7.18 0.48
N GLY A 110 -14.60 -7.84 1.62
CA GLY A 110 -15.17 -7.44 2.91
C GLY A 110 -14.47 -6.28 3.61
N ASN A 111 -13.33 -5.83 3.07
CA ASN A 111 -12.58 -4.72 3.69
C ASN A 111 -13.17 -3.37 3.24
N ALA A 112 -14.33 -3.02 3.78
CA ALA A 112 -15.05 -1.81 3.39
C ALA A 112 -14.24 -0.52 3.56
N PRO A 113 -13.48 -0.31 4.64
CA PRO A 113 -12.67 0.91 4.76
C PRO A 113 -11.63 1.04 3.65
N ALA A 114 -10.96 -0.05 3.28
CA ALA A 114 -9.96 -0.03 2.21
C ALA A 114 -10.59 0.22 0.85
N VAL A 115 -11.71 -0.46 0.56
CA VAL A 115 -12.44 -0.27 -0.70
C VAL A 115 -12.88 1.20 -0.83
N THR A 116 -13.42 1.78 0.24
CA THR A 116 -13.82 3.19 0.26
C THR A 116 -12.62 4.11 0.01
N LEU A 117 -11.48 3.82 0.64
CA LEU A 117 -10.25 4.58 0.43
C LEU A 117 -9.85 4.59 -1.05
N TYR A 118 -9.79 3.41 -1.66
CA TYR A 118 -9.34 3.30 -3.05
C TYR A 118 -10.31 3.94 -4.03
N LYS A 119 -11.61 3.78 -3.82
CA LYS A 119 -12.61 4.48 -4.63
C LYS A 119 -12.46 6.00 -4.50
N GLY A 120 -12.20 6.49 -3.30
CA GLY A 120 -11.94 7.91 -3.05
C GLY A 120 -10.69 8.42 -3.73
N CYS A 121 -9.74 7.55 -4.05
CA CYS A 121 -8.54 7.88 -4.79
C CYS A 121 -8.70 7.72 -6.32
N GLY A 122 -9.88 7.32 -6.77
CA GLY A 122 -10.18 7.19 -8.20
C GLY A 122 -10.03 5.78 -8.78
N PHE A 123 -9.87 4.78 -7.91
CA PHE A 123 -9.83 3.38 -8.37
C PHE A 123 -11.24 2.86 -8.64
N GLU A 124 -11.37 2.01 -9.65
CA GLU A 124 -12.61 1.33 -10.00
C GLU A 124 -12.39 -0.19 -9.98
N THR A 125 -13.41 -0.94 -9.56
CA THR A 125 -13.36 -2.40 -9.59
C THR A 125 -13.47 -2.87 -11.03
N THR A 126 -12.48 -3.67 -11.46
CA THR A 126 -12.46 -4.23 -12.81
C THR A 126 -12.89 -5.68 -12.84
N ARG A 127 -12.69 -6.41 -11.73
CA ARG A 127 -13.09 -7.80 -11.66
C ARG A 127 -13.10 -8.30 -10.22
N ILE A 128 -13.83 -9.38 -9.98
CA ILE A 128 -13.86 -10.10 -8.70
C ILE A 128 -13.15 -11.42 -8.90
N ARG A 129 -12.11 -11.67 -8.08
CA ARG A 129 -11.42 -12.96 -8.05
C ARG A 129 -12.03 -13.80 -6.94
N LYS A 130 -12.83 -14.80 -7.31
CA LYS A 130 -13.54 -15.64 -6.33
C LYS A 130 -12.55 -16.54 -5.59
N GLN A 131 -12.75 -16.65 -4.27
CA GLN A 131 -11.97 -17.53 -3.39
C GLN A 131 -10.45 -17.30 -3.55
N TYR A 132 -10.04 -16.06 -3.68
CA TYR A 132 -8.65 -15.69 -3.96
C TYR A 132 -7.74 -15.88 -2.74
N TYR A 133 -8.24 -15.52 -1.54
CA TYR A 133 -7.46 -15.61 -0.32
C TYR A 133 -7.56 -17.00 0.31
N PRO A 134 -6.55 -17.41 1.11
CA PRO A 134 -6.54 -18.76 1.72
C PRO A 134 -7.78 -19.08 2.55
N ASP A 135 -8.44 -18.09 3.13
CA ASP A 135 -9.67 -18.27 3.92
C ASP A 135 -10.93 -18.33 3.05
N GLY A 136 -10.80 -18.27 1.74
CA GLY A 136 -11.91 -18.34 0.80
C GLY A 136 -12.56 -17.02 0.47
N GLU A 137 -12.10 -15.91 1.05
CA GLU A 137 -12.66 -14.60 0.73
C GLU A 137 -12.31 -14.17 -0.69
N ASN A 138 -13.25 -13.47 -1.35
CA ASN A 138 -13.02 -12.91 -2.68
C ASN A 138 -12.12 -11.69 -2.62
N ALA A 139 -11.37 -11.45 -3.70
CA ALA A 139 -10.63 -10.22 -3.91
C ALA A 139 -11.31 -9.37 -4.97
N LEU A 140 -11.32 -8.06 -4.74
CA LEU A 140 -11.65 -7.09 -5.78
C LEU A 140 -10.35 -6.66 -6.43
N GLU A 141 -10.26 -6.79 -7.75
CA GLU A 141 -9.20 -6.16 -8.51
C GLU A 141 -9.64 -4.76 -8.87
N MET A 142 -8.84 -3.78 -8.52
CA MET A 142 -9.16 -2.38 -8.76
C MET A 142 -8.06 -1.74 -9.61
N LYS A 143 -8.45 -0.77 -10.42
CA LYS A 143 -7.56 -0.10 -11.36
C LYS A 143 -7.84 1.40 -11.40
N LYS A 144 -6.80 2.17 -11.60
CA LYS A 144 -6.88 3.61 -11.87
C LYS A 144 -6.02 3.95 -13.07
N GLU A 145 -6.59 4.71 -14.01
CA GLU A 145 -5.82 5.33 -15.09
C GLU A 145 -5.07 6.55 -14.56
N LEU A 146 -3.84 6.74 -15.00
CA LEU A 146 -2.97 7.80 -14.50
C LEU A 146 -2.81 8.97 -15.47
#